data_423d3a4dbb0b8803ee95b08d407ab70a
#
_entry.id   423d3a4dbb0b8803ee95b08d407ab70a
#
_cell.length_a   1.000
_cell.length_b   1.000
_cell.length_c   1.000
_cell.angle_alpha   90.00
_cell.angle_beta   90.00
_cell.angle_gamma   90.00
#
_symmetry.space_group_name_H-M   'P 1'
#
loop_
_entity.id
_entity.type
_entity.pdbx_description
1 polymer ?
#
loop_
_entity_poly.entity_id
_entity_poly.type
_entity_poly.pdbx_seq_one_letter_code
_entity_poly.pdbx_strand_id
1 'polypeptide(L)'
;GKSTAAKLICGVARPKSGTVRIDGQDAKSLSIKEIGERVGYVMQNPNQMIIKDTIKKEVEYALTIREMPQDTIREKATAALNACSLYSMRNWPVDTVSYGQKKRITVASILVLEPDVLILDEPSAGQDYKSYTEIMKFINVLNREYGKTILFITHDMHLALENTERAIVFSDGEVIADDKVFAVLANDGVISRANLKQTSLYTLAKHLGLEPEQVTRRFIAHEREARKA
;
A
#
# COMPACT_ATOMS: atom_id res chain seq x y z
N GLY A 1 13.36 -7.17 -6.78
CA GLY A 1 12.57 -8.30 -6.25
C GLY A 1 11.16 -7.91 -5.80
N LYS A 2 10.96 -6.69 -5.23
CA LYS A 2 9.68 -6.26 -4.60
C LYS A 2 8.45 -6.36 -5.52
N SER A 3 8.49 -5.69 -6.66
CA SER A 3 7.35 -5.71 -7.61
C SER A 3 7.15 -7.10 -8.25
N THR A 4 8.21 -7.91 -8.34
CA THR A 4 8.07 -9.31 -8.76
C THR A 4 7.33 -10.13 -7.71
N ALA A 5 7.64 -9.95 -6.42
CA ALA A 5 6.92 -10.59 -5.33
C ALA A 5 5.43 -10.21 -5.34
N ALA A 6 5.10 -8.92 -5.53
CA ALA A 6 3.73 -8.46 -5.67
C ALA A 6 3.00 -9.15 -6.85
N LYS A 7 3.64 -9.23 -8.02
CA LYS A 7 3.06 -9.92 -9.19
C LYS A 7 2.82 -11.41 -8.94
N LEU A 8 3.69 -12.06 -8.17
CA LEU A 8 3.51 -13.46 -7.76
C LEU A 8 2.32 -13.61 -6.79
N ILE A 9 2.20 -12.72 -5.80
CA ILE A 9 1.08 -12.73 -4.84
C ILE A 9 -0.25 -12.48 -5.55
N CYS A 10 -0.28 -11.55 -6.52
CA CYS A 10 -1.50 -11.22 -7.28
C CYS A 10 -1.81 -12.23 -8.41
N GLY A 11 -1.03 -13.31 -8.56
CA GLY A 11 -1.24 -14.32 -9.60
C GLY A 11 -0.92 -13.88 -11.02
N VAL A 12 -0.43 -12.65 -11.22
CA VAL A 12 -0.03 -12.11 -12.53
C VAL A 12 1.23 -12.81 -13.07
N ALA A 13 2.09 -13.27 -12.16
CA ALA A 13 3.23 -14.11 -12.49
C ALA A 13 3.16 -15.43 -11.72
N ARG A 14 3.79 -16.48 -12.25
CA ARG A 14 3.87 -17.78 -11.58
C ARG A 14 5.29 -18.05 -11.11
N PRO A 15 5.48 -18.61 -9.91
CA PRO A 15 6.81 -18.97 -9.43
C PRO A 15 7.39 -20.13 -10.25
N LYS A 16 8.70 -20.06 -10.56
CA LYS A 16 9.43 -21.16 -11.21
C LYS A 16 9.55 -22.38 -10.29
N SER A 17 9.71 -22.12 -8.98
CA SER A 17 9.78 -23.14 -7.92
C SER A 17 9.13 -22.60 -6.65
N GLY A 18 8.77 -23.49 -5.73
CA GLY A 18 8.05 -23.12 -4.51
C GLY A 18 6.55 -22.87 -4.74
N THR A 19 5.88 -22.40 -3.70
CA THR A 19 4.43 -22.15 -3.70
C THR A 19 4.11 -20.79 -3.10
N VAL A 20 3.11 -20.12 -3.67
CA VAL A 20 2.43 -18.96 -3.06
C VAL A 20 1.10 -19.47 -2.54
N ARG A 21 0.81 -19.21 -1.26
CA ARG A 21 -0.47 -19.60 -0.65
C ARG A 21 -1.25 -18.35 -0.25
N ILE A 22 -2.54 -18.36 -0.55
CA ILE A 22 -3.51 -17.33 -0.17
C ILE A 22 -4.60 -18.05 0.61
N ASP A 23 -4.80 -17.69 1.88
CA ASP A 23 -5.70 -18.37 2.82
C ASP A 23 -5.49 -19.89 2.87
N GLY A 24 -4.22 -20.31 2.86
CA GLY A 24 -3.83 -21.71 2.88
C GLY A 24 -3.94 -22.45 1.55
N GLN A 25 -4.58 -21.90 0.52
CA GLN A 25 -4.72 -22.48 -0.82
C GLN A 25 -3.54 -22.12 -1.71
N ASP A 26 -3.07 -23.06 -2.54
CA ASP A 26 -2.03 -22.76 -3.54
C ASP A 26 -2.60 -21.82 -4.61
N ALA A 27 -1.96 -20.67 -4.80
CA ALA A 27 -2.35 -19.66 -5.81
C ALA A 27 -2.36 -20.22 -7.25
N LYS A 28 -1.67 -21.32 -7.51
CA LYS A 28 -1.73 -22.01 -8.83
C LYS A 28 -3.10 -22.61 -9.13
N SER A 29 -3.86 -22.98 -8.09
CA SER A 29 -5.21 -23.53 -8.23
C SER A 29 -6.30 -22.47 -8.31
N LEU A 30 -5.96 -21.21 -8.04
CA LEU A 30 -6.87 -20.08 -8.08
C LEU A 30 -6.79 -19.34 -9.42
N SER A 31 -7.93 -18.87 -9.91
CA SER A 31 -7.99 -17.91 -11.01
C SER A 31 -7.53 -16.51 -10.55
N ILE A 32 -7.12 -15.67 -11.49
CA ILE A 32 -6.78 -14.26 -11.21
C ILE A 32 -7.97 -13.53 -10.57
N LYS A 33 -9.21 -13.88 -10.94
CA LYS A 33 -10.43 -13.34 -10.36
C LYS A 33 -10.53 -13.68 -8.87
N GLU A 34 -10.37 -14.94 -8.50
CA GLU A 34 -10.43 -15.41 -7.10
C GLU A 34 -9.31 -14.81 -6.24
N ILE A 35 -8.11 -14.64 -6.81
CA ILE A 35 -7.00 -13.94 -6.14
C ILE A 35 -7.35 -12.47 -5.96
N GLY A 36 -7.89 -11.81 -6.98
CA GLY A 36 -8.26 -10.40 -6.96
C GLY A 36 -9.44 -10.05 -6.03
N GLU A 37 -10.19 -11.04 -5.55
CA GLU A 37 -11.20 -10.90 -4.50
C GLU A 37 -10.57 -10.83 -3.10
N ARG A 38 -9.35 -11.33 -2.95
CA ARG A 38 -8.62 -11.39 -1.66
C ARG A 38 -7.47 -10.39 -1.58
N VAL A 39 -6.80 -10.17 -2.71
CA VAL A 39 -5.60 -9.33 -2.81
C VAL A 39 -5.78 -8.28 -3.89
N GLY A 40 -5.84 -7.03 -3.47
CA GLY A 40 -5.84 -5.87 -4.35
C GLY A 40 -4.42 -5.34 -4.58
N TYR A 41 -4.12 -4.91 -5.80
CA TYR A 41 -2.83 -4.30 -6.15
C TYR A 41 -3.04 -2.93 -6.77
N VAL A 42 -2.46 -1.91 -6.14
CA VAL A 42 -2.49 -0.53 -6.59
C VAL A 42 -1.12 -0.14 -7.11
N MET A 43 -1.05 0.16 -8.39
CA MET A 43 0.20 0.50 -9.09
C MET A 43 0.71 1.90 -8.70
N GLN A 44 2.00 2.12 -8.90
CA GLN A 44 2.66 3.39 -8.64
C GLN A 44 2.02 4.56 -9.42
N ASN A 45 1.78 4.37 -10.71
CA ASN A 45 1.18 5.40 -11.56
C ASN A 45 -0.33 5.17 -11.74
N PRO A 46 -1.20 6.02 -11.15
CA PRO A 46 -2.65 5.88 -11.25
C PRO A 46 -3.18 5.98 -12.69
N ASN A 47 -2.51 6.72 -13.57
CA ASN A 47 -2.93 6.85 -14.97
C ASN A 47 -2.83 5.52 -15.77
N GLN A 48 -2.08 4.53 -15.27
CA GLN A 48 -2.01 3.20 -15.87
C GLN A 48 -3.17 2.29 -15.45
N MET A 49 -3.92 2.68 -14.41
CA MET A 49 -5.03 1.91 -13.88
C MET A 49 -6.39 2.48 -14.28
N ILE A 50 -6.49 3.80 -14.39
CA ILE A 50 -7.73 4.51 -14.68
C ILE A 50 -8.07 4.38 -16.16
N ILE A 51 -9.28 3.87 -16.47
CA ILE A 51 -9.73 3.59 -17.84
C ILE A 51 -11.09 4.23 -18.16
N LYS A 52 -11.81 4.73 -17.15
CA LYS A 52 -13.10 5.40 -17.34
C LYS A 52 -12.97 6.92 -17.23
N ASP A 53 -13.94 7.60 -17.81
CA ASP A 53 -14.02 9.07 -17.91
C ASP A 53 -14.43 9.76 -16.61
N THR A 54 -15.22 9.10 -15.75
CA THR A 54 -15.70 9.64 -14.48
C THR A 54 -15.34 8.75 -13.30
N ILE A 55 -15.21 9.36 -12.12
CA ILE A 55 -14.82 8.67 -10.87
C ILE A 55 -15.81 7.53 -10.57
N LYS A 56 -17.12 7.80 -10.68
CA LYS A 56 -18.15 6.79 -10.42
C LYS A 56 -18.00 5.59 -11.35
N LYS A 57 -17.91 5.83 -12.66
CA LYS A 57 -17.77 4.74 -13.64
C LYS A 57 -16.48 3.95 -13.41
N GLU A 58 -15.39 4.60 -13.02
CA GLU A 58 -14.11 3.93 -12.73
C GLU A 58 -14.26 2.98 -11.53
N VAL A 59 -14.87 3.45 -10.43
CA VAL A 59 -15.05 2.62 -9.24
C VAL A 59 -16.05 1.49 -9.46
N GLU A 60 -17.13 1.72 -10.23
CA GLU A 60 -18.15 0.72 -10.54
C GLU A 60 -17.67 -0.34 -11.54
N TYR A 61 -16.62 -0.05 -12.31
CA TYR A 61 -16.25 -0.85 -13.48
C TYR A 61 -15.94 -2.31 -13.15
N ALA A 62 -15.17 -2.56 -12.10
CA ALA A 62 -14.81 -3.92 -11.71
C ALA A 62 -16.01 -4.80 -11.31
N LEU A 63 -17.07 -4.21 -10.79
CA LEU A 63 -18.33 -4.90 -10.47
C LEU A 63 -19.21 -5.06 -11.71
N THR A 64 -19.19 -4.07 -12.60
CA THR A 64 -19.96 -4.09 -13.85
C THR A 64 -19.51 -5.21 -14.76
N ILE A 65 -18.21 -5.41 -14.96
CA ILE A 65 -17.66 -6.51 -15.79
C ILE A 65 -17.89 -7.90 -15.16
N ARG A 66 -18.22 -7.95 -13.87
CA ARG A 66 -18.61 -9.17 -13.15
C ARG A 66 -20.12 -9.42 -13.19
N GLU A 67 -20.85 -8.60 -13.93
CA GLU A 67 -22.31 -8.68 -14.11
C GLU A 67 -23.09 -8.70 -12.78
N MET A 68 -22.58 -7.96 -11.77
CA MET A 68 -23.25 -7.88 -10.48
C MET A 68 -24.55 -7.08 -10.58
N PRO A 69 -25.55 -7.35 -9.72
CA PRO A 69 -26.79 -6.60 -9.66
C PRO A 69 -26.55 -5.11 -9.42
N GLN A 70 -27.32 -4.23 -10.09
CA GLN A 70 -27.14 -2.77 -10.05
C GLN A 70 -27.23 -2.19 -8.63
N ASP A 71 -28.08 -2.75 -7.78
CA ASP A 71 -28.20 -2.29 -6.39
C ASP A 71 -26.94 -2.64 -5.58
N THR A 72 -26.36 -3.82 -5.79
CA THR A 72 -25.08 -4.24 -5.18
C THR A 72 -23.95 -3.36 -5.68
N ILE A 73 -23.88 -3.04 -6.98
CA ILE A 73 -22.87 -2.13 -7.54
C ILE A 73 -22.96 -0.77 -6.87
N ARG A 74 -24.18 -0.22 -6.75
CA ARG A 74 -24.42 1.09 -6.12
C ARG A 74 -24.01 1.11 -4.67
N GLU A 75 -24.37 0.09 -3.90
CA GLU A 75 -24.05 -0.03 -2.49
C GLU A 75 -22.52 -0.09 -2.27
N LYS A 76 -21.84 -1.04 -2.91
CA LYS A 76 -20.37 -1.23 -2.78
C LYS A 76 -19.58 -0.03 -3.30
N ALA A 77 -19.97 0.54 -4.44
CA ALA A 77 -19.31 1.74 -4.97
C ALA A 77 -19.51 2.95 -4.04
N THR A 78 -20.70 3.12 -3.44
CA THR A 78 -20.94 4.19 -2.47
C THR A 78 -20.06 4.02 -1.24
N ALA A 79 -19.94 2.80 -0.70
CA ALA A 79 -19.08 2.51 0.44
C ALA A 79 -17.60 2.81 0.13
N ALA A 80 -17.10 2.33 -1.01
CA ALA A 80 -15.71 2.57 -1.44
C ALA A 80 -15.42 4.07 -1.67
N LEU A 81 -16.35 4.78 -2.31
CA LEU A 81 -16.23 6.22 -2.56
C LEU A 81 -16.22 7.04 -1.25
N ASN A 82 -17.04 6.67 -0.27
CA ASN A 82 -17.05 7.30 1.05
C ASN A 82 -15.75 7.01 1.80
N ALA A 83 -15.30 5.76 1.85
CA ALA A 83 -14.04 5.36 2.48
C ALA A 83 -12.84 6.12 1.90
N CYS A 84 -12.87 6.42 0.59
CA CYS A 84 -11.83 7.19 -0.10
C CYS A 84 -12.03 8.71 -0.10
N SER A 85 -13.08 9.23 0.55
CA SER A 85 -13.46 10.66 0.54
C SER A 85 -13.69 11.22 -0.87
N LEU A 86 -14.28 10.42 -1.76
CA LEU A 86 -14.51 10.75 -3.17
C LEU A 86 -15.99 10.92 -3.51
N TYR A 87 -16.91 10.61 -2.59
CA TYR A 87 -18.33 10.56 -2.88
C TYR A 87 -18.92 11.89 -3.40
N SER A 88 -18.48 13.02 -2.83
CA SER A 88 -18.93 14.36 -3.26
C SER A 88 -18.55 14.69 -4.70
N MET A 89 -17.43 14.16 -5.19
CA MET A 89 -16.92 14.38 -6.55
C MET A 89 -17.11 13.18 -7.49
N ARG A 90 -17.97 12.21 -7.13
CA ARG A 90 -18.14 10.96 -7.89
C ARG A 90 -18.53 11.13 -9.37
N ASN A 91 -19.18 12.23 -9.69
CA ASN A 91 -19.59 12.53 -11.07
C ASN A 91 -18.56 13.38 -11.85
N TRP A 92 -17.45 13.73 -11.21
CA TRP A 92 -16.42 14.53 -11.87
C TRP A 92 -15.62 13.71 -12.88
N PRO A 93 -15.17 14.35 -13.97
CA PRO A 93 -14.22 13.75 -14.89
C PRO A 93 -12.89 13.44 -14.17
N VAL A 94 -12.30 12.26 -14.44
CA VAL A 94 -11.04 11.87 -13.80
C VAL A 94 -9.87 12.76 -14.17
N ASP A 95 -9.92 13.40 -15.35
CA ASP A 95 -8.84 14.29 -15.81
C ASP A 95 -8.83 15.63 -15.06
N THR A 96 -9.88 15.99 -14.35
CA THR A 96 -9.98 17.28 -13.63
C THR A 96 -9.46 17.22 -12.20
N VAL A 97 -9.10 16.04 -11.70
CA VAL A 97 -8.68 15.85 -10.30
C VAL A 97 -7.16 15.78 -10.16
N SER A 98 -6.68 16.10 -8.95
CA SER A 98 -5.24 16.06 -8.63
C SER A 98 -4.67 14.63 -8.68
N TYR A 99 -3.33 14.53 -8.77
CA TYR A 99 -2.65 13.24 -8.77
C TYR A 99 -2.93 12.42 -7.49
N GLY A 100 -2.98 13.07 -6.33
CA GLY A 100 -3.35 12.42 -5.06
C GLY A 100 -4.80 11.92 -5.06
N GLN A 101 -5.72 12.67 -5.66
CA GLN A 101 -7.11 12.22 -5.86
C GLN A 101 -7.19 11.05 -6.84
N LYS A 102 -6.41 11.06 -7.93
CA LYS A 102 -6.30 9.91 -8.85
C LYS A 102 -5.81 8.66 -8.12
N LYS A 103 -4.84 8.76 -7.21
CA LYS A 103 -4.43 7.63 -6.36
C LYS A 103 -5.56 7.12 -5.47
N ARG A 104 -6.35 8.01 -4.86
CA ARG A 104 -7.53 7.57 -4.09
C ARG A 104 -8.58 6.89 -4.97
N ILE A 105 -8.75 7.34 -6.22
CA ILE A 105 -9.65 6.69 -7.19
C ILE A 105 -9.18 5.27 -7.47
N THR A 106 -7.89 5.06 -7.75
CA THR A 106 -7.36 3.70 -7.98
C THR A 106 -7.48 2.79 -6.75
N VAL A 107 -7.33 3.34 -5.54
CA VAL A 107 -7.61 2.58 -4.31
C VAL A 107 -9.09 2.24 -4.22
N ALA A 108 -10.01 3.18 -4.49
CA ALA A 108 -11.45 2.94 -4.46
C ALA A 108 -11.89 1.87 -5.49
N SER A 109 -11.29 1.88 -6.70
CA SER A 109 -11.57 0.89 -7.77
C SER A 109 -11.14 -0.53 -7.38
N ILE A 110 -10.17 -0.67 -6.49
CA ILE A 110 -9.77 -1.97 -5.93
C ILE A 110 -10.60 -2.29 -4.68
N LEU A 111 -10.81 -1.31 -3.80
CA LEU A 111 -11.51 -1.49 -2.52
C LEU A 111 -12.98 -1.93 -2.72
N VAL A 112 -13.60 -1.56 -3.83
CA VAL A 112 -14.97 -1.97 -4.19
C VAL A 112 -15.15 -3.49 -4.29
N LEU A 113 -14.06 -4.22 -4.50
CA LEU A 113 -13.99 -5.68 -4.49
C LEU A 113 -13.83 -6.27 -3.09
N GLU A 114 -13.67 -5.41 -2.07
CA GLU A 114 -13.51 -5.74 -0.64
C GLU A 114 -12.33 -6.66 -0.31
N PRO A 115 -11.16 -6.55 -0.98
CA PRO A 115 -10.04 -7.43 -0.70
C PRO A 115 -9.58 -7.28 0.75
N ASP A 116 -9.05 -8.37 1.34
CA ASP A 116 -8.50 -8.35 2.70
C ASP A 116 -7.10 -7.77 2.76
N VAL A 117 -6.36 -7.88 1.66
CA VAL A 117 -4.99 -7.39 1.51
C VAL A 117 -4.92 -6.36 0.40
N LEU A 118 -4.32 -5.20 0.68
CA LEU A 118 -4.00 -4.17 -0.30
C LEU A 118 -2.50 -4.01 -0.44
N ILE A 119 -1.98 -4.25 -1.63
CA ILE A 119 -0.59 -3.99 -1.98
C ILE A 119 -0.53 -2.62 -2.65
N LEU A 120 0.23 -1.70 -2.07
CA LEU A 120 0.40 -0.32 -2.56
C LEU A 120 1.84 -0.15 -3.04
N ASP A 121 2.02 0.00 -4.35
CA ASP A 121 3.34 0.19 -4.94
C ASP A 121 3.67 1.69 -5.00
N GLU A 122 4.70 2.09 -4.24
CA GLU A 122 5.20 3.47 -4.13
C GLU A 122 4.07 4.51 -3.91
N PRO A 123 3.26 4.39 -2.85
CA PRO A 123 2.07 5.23 -2.68
C PRO A 123 2.39 6.72 -2.52
N SER A 124 3.59 7.06 -2.06
CA SER A 124 4.06 8.45 -1.85
C SER A 124 4.77 9.05 -3.05
N ALA A 125 5.11 8.25 -4.06
CA ALA A 125 5.93 8.73 -5.19
C ALA A 125 5.25 9.88 -5.95
N GLY A 126 6.03 10.95 -6.20
CA GLY A 126 5.59 12.12 -6.98
C GLY A 126 4.60 13.03 -6.26
N GLN A 127 4.52 12.96 -4.93
CA GLN A 127 3.63 13.79 -4.13
C GLN A 127 4.39 14.81 -3.29
N ASP A 128 3.78 15.98 -3.09
CA ASP A 128 4.21 16.93 -2.06
C ASP A 128 3.86 16.40 -0.66
N TYR A 129 4.43 17.01 0.38
CA TYR A 129 4.25 16.58 1.77
C TYR A 129 2.78 16.58 2.22
N LYS A 130 1.97 17.55 1.77
CA LYS A 130 0.56 17.63 2.13
C LYS A 130 -0.23 16.46 1.54
N SER A 131 -0.07 16.23 0.24
CA SER A 131 -0.70 15.11 -0.47
C SER A 131 -0.26 13.76 0.08
N TYR A 132 1.03 13.61 0.42
CA TYR A 132 1.57 12.45 1.12
C TYR A 132 0.86 12.21 2.45
N THR A 133 0.78 13.23 3.31
CA THR A 133 0.16 13.11 4.63
C THR A 133 -1.32 12.73 4.52
N GLU A 134 -2.04 13.31 3.58
CA GLU A 134 -3.45 12.99 3.34
C GLU A 134 -3.65 11.54 2.90
N ILE A 135 -2.81 11.03 1.97
CA ILE A 135 -2.94 9.64 1.51
C ILE A 135 -2.55 8.66 2.61
N MET A 136 -1.54 8.97 3.43
CA MET A 136 -1.15 8.11 4.54
C MET A 136 -2.19 8.06 5.66
N LYS A 137 -2.83 9.20 5.99
CA LYS A 137 -3.99 9.23 6.89
C LYS A 137 -5.11 8.34 6.37
N PHE A 138 -5.45 8.46 5.10
CA PHE A 138 -6.46 7.64 4.46
C PHE A 138 -6.13 6.14 4.52
N ILE A 139 -4.89 5.75 4.19
CA ILE A 139 -4.46 4.33 4.24
C ILE A 139 -4.51 3.79 5.68
N ASN A 140 -4.15 4.60 6.68
CA ASN A 140 -4.26 4.22 8.08
C ASN A 140 -5.73 3.98 8.52
N VAL A 141 -6.67 4.75 7.98
CA VAL A 141 -8.11 4.49 8.18
C VAL A 141 -8.51 3.14 7.59
N LEU A 142 -8.09 2.82 6.37
CA LEU A 142 -8.35 1.51 5.75
C LEU A 142 -7.84 0.35 6.60
N ASN A 143 -6.68 0.51 7.20
CA ASN A 143 -6.11 -0.53 8.06
C ASN A 143 -6.86 -0.63 9.41
N ARG A 144 -7.09 0.50 10.11
CA ARG A 144 -7.60 0.49 11.49
C ARG A 144 -9.11 0.33 11.58
N GLU A 145 -9.85 1.01 10.69
CA GLU A 145 -11.31 1.06 10.76
C GLU A 145 -11.95 -0.01 9.86
N TYR A 146 -11.33 -0.30 8.71
CA TYR A 146 -11.82 -1.31 7.76
C TYR A 146 -11.09 -2.65 7.85
N GLY A 147 -10.13 -2.81 8.79
CA GLY A 147 -9.43 -4.07 9.07
C GLY A 147 -8.58 -4.61 7.92
N LYS A 148 -8.22 -3.75 6.93
CA LYS A 148 -7.47 -4.19 5.76
C LYS A 148 -5.99 -4.38 6.08
N THR A 149 -5.40 -5.46 5.61
CA THR A 149 -3.94 -5.65 5.66
C THR A 149 -3.28 -4.83 4.56
N ILE A 150 -2.33 -3.96 4.93
CA ILE A 150 -1.65 -3.08 3.97
C ILE A 150 -0.20 -3.53 3.80
N LEU A 151 0.20 -3.77 2.57
CA LEU A 151 1.58 -4.02 2.16
C LEU A 151 2.10 -2.83 1.35
N PHE A 152 3.09 -2.13 1.86
CA PHE A 152 3.79 -1.08 1.11
C PHE A 152 4.99 -1.66 0.38
N ILE A 153 5.09 -1.35 -0.91
CA ILE A 153 6.35 -1.49 -1.64
C ILE A 153 6.93 -0.09 -1.72
N THR A 154 8.08 0.14 -1.10
CA THR A 154 8.69 1.46 -1.09
C THR A 154 10.21 1.39 -0.98
N HIS A 155 10.87 2.46 -1.43
CA HIS A 155 12.27 2.78 -1.16
C HIS A 155 12.41 3.97 -0.19
N ASP A 156 11.30 4.51 0.29
CA ASP A 156 11.27 5.58 1.29
C ASP A 156 11.30 5.00 2.71
N MET A 157 12.46 5.12 3.34
CA MET A 157 12.68 4.58 4.69
C MET A 157 11.94 5.37 5.77
N HIS A 158 11.67 6.67 5.54
CA HIS A 158 10.85 7.48 6.46
C HIS A 158 9.40 7.00 6.42
N LEU A 159 8.85 6.79 5.21
CA LEU A 159 7.51 6.22 5.05
C LEU A 159 7.38 4.87 5.76
N ALA A 160 8.34 3.97 5.53
CA ALA A 160 8.33 2.66 6.17
C ALA A 160 8.35 2.78 7.69
N LEU A 161 9.26 3.59 8.24
CA LEU A 161 9.43 3.77 9.68
C LEU A 161 8.20 4.36 10.37
N GLU A 162 7.57 5.35 9.74
CA GLU A 162 6.42 6.04 10.31
C GLU A 162 5.12 5.22 10.26
N ASN A 163 4.93 4.43 9.20
CA ASN A 163 3.63 3.86 8.87
C ASN A 163 3.57 2.33 8.91
N THR A 164 4.68 1.63 9.17
CA THR A 164 4.70 0.17 9.26
C THR A 164 5.28 -0.32 10.58
N GLU A 165 4.99 -1.56 10.93
CA GLU A 165 5.56 -2.23 12.11
C GLU A 165 6.62 -3.24 11.71
N ARG A 166 6.46 -3.91 10.55
CA ARG A 166 7.32 -4.95 10.03
C ARG A 166 7.87 -4.56 8.67
N ALA A 167 9.12 -4.88 8.41
CA ALA A 167 9.76 -4.66 7.12
C ALA A 167 10.39 -5.96 6.62
N ILE A 168 10.17 -6.24 5.33
CA ILE A 168 10.81 -7.35 4.61
C ILE A 168 11.73 -6.72 3.57
N VAL A 169 13.03 -6.98 3.67
CA VAL A 169 14.04 -6.40 2.78
C VAL A 169 14.48 -7.42 1.75
N PHE A 170 14.40 -6.99 0.49
CA PHE A 170 14.86 -7.77 -0.66
C PHE A 170 16.16 -7.18 -1.22
N SER A 171 17.18 -8.02 -1.41
CA SER A 171 18.39 -7.72 -2.16
C SER A 171 18.82 -8.93 -2.98
N ASP A 172 19.30 -8.70 -4.20
CA ASP A 172 19.85 -9.74 -5.09
C ASP A 172 18.93 -10.97 -5.30
N GLY A 173 17.62 -10.76 -5.24
CA GLY A 173 16.63 -11.82 -5.40
C GLY A 173 16.29 -12.59 -4.13
N GLU A 174 16.92 -12.27 -3.00
CA GLU A 174 16.72 -12.91 -1.71
C GLU A 174 16.02 -12.00 -0.72
N VAL A 175 15.35 -12.59 0.27
CA VAL A 175 14.92 -11.90 1.49
C VAL A 175 16.10 -11.91 2.46
N ILE A 176 16.67 -10.72 2.73
CA ILE A 176 17.83 -10.57 3.58
C ILE A 176 17.49 -10.13 5.00
N ALA A 177 16.29 -9.63 5.23
CA ALA A 177 15.76 -9.32 6.56
C ALA A 177 14.23 -9.39 6.56
N ASP A 178 13.68 -9.80 7.69
CA ASP A 178 12.24 -9.83 7.97
C ASP A 178 12.06 -9.64 9.48
N ASP A 179 11.83 -8.39 9.91
CA ASP A 179 11.76 -8.03 11.32
C ASP A 179 11.00 -6.70 11.50
N LYS A 180 10.93 -6.22 12.73
CA LYS A 180 10.40 -4.89 13.05
C LYS A 180 11.16 -3.82 12.28
N VAL A 181 10.44 -2.85 11.72
CA VAL A 181 11.01 -1.84 10.82
C VAL A 181 12.20 -1.10 11.44
N PHE A 182 12.13 -0.75 12.72
CA PHE A 182 13.23 -0.04 13.40
C PHE A 182 14.47 -0.92 13.60
N ALA A 183 14.31 -2.22 13.85
CA ALA A 183 15.43 -3.17 13.96
C ALA A 183 16.12 -3.36 12.61
N VAL A 184 15.33 -3.51 11.54
CA VAL A 184 15.85 -3.58 10.16
C VAL A 184 16.65 -2.33 9.81
N LEU A 185 16.11 -1.14 10.10
CA LEU A 185 16.76 0.14 9.76
C LEU A 185 17.91 0.52 10.68
N ALA A 186 18.06 -0.14 11.85
CA ALA A 186 19.22 -0.01 12.72
C ALA A 186 20.36 -0.99 12.38
N ASN A 187 20.14 -1.93 11.46
CA ASN A 187 21.14 -2.92 11.08
C ASN A 187 21.99 -2.44 9.89
N ASP A 188 23.22 -1.98 10.17
CA ASP A 188 24.16 -1.48 9.15
C ASP A 188 24.44 -2.50 8.03
N GLY A 189 24.50 -3.80 8.36
CA GLY A 189 24.72 -4.86 7.39
C GLY A 189 23.57 -5.00 6.39
N VAL A 190 22.33 -4.93 6.87
CA VAL A 190 21.13 -4.96 6.03
C VAL A 190 21.05 -3.71 5.15
N ILE A 191 21.27 -2.54 5.74
CA ILE A 191 21.25 -1.25 5.03
C ILE A 191 22.27 -1.22 3.90
N SER A 192 23.51 -1.61 4.19
CA SER A 192 24.60 -1.65 3.20
C SER A 192 24.30 -2.65 2.08
N ARG A 193 23.90 -3.90 2.43
CA ARG A 193 23.64 -4.95 1.45
C ARG A 193 22.42 -4.64 0.55
N ALA A 194 21.40 -3.98 1.10
CA ALA A 194 20.22 -3.59 0.36
C ALA A 194 20.37 -2.24 -0.37
N ASN A 195 21.49 -1.56 -0.22
CA ASN A 195 21.73 -0.20 -0.72
C ASN A 195 20.60 0.77 -0.29
N LEU A 196 20.18 0.67 0.98
CA LEU A 196 19.17 1.54 1.55
C LEU A 196 19.81 2.78 2.13
N LYS A 197 19.09 3.90 2.11
CA LYS A 197 19.53 5.14 2.74
C LYS A 197 19.18 5.12 4.23
N GLN A 198 20.18 5.37 5.09
CA GLN A 198 19.95 5.55 6.52
C GLN A 198 19.03 6.74 6.78
N THR A 199 18.18 6.61 7.79
CA THR A 199 17.35 7.73 8.24
C THR A 199 18.21 8.77 8.95
N SER A 200 17.83 10.06 8.83
CA SER A 200 18.53 11.14 9.52
C SER A 200 18.51 10.95 11.05
N LEU A 201 17.47 10.37 11.58
CA LEU A 201 17.32 10.08 13.00
C LEU A 201 18.35 9.03 13.48
N TYR A 202 18.60 7.99 12.69
CA TYR A 202 19.64 7.01 12.96
C TYR A 202 21.03 7.66 12.98
N THR A 203 21.32 8.47 11.97
CA THR A 203 22.59 9.17 11.85
C THR A 203 22.80 10.13 13.04
N LEU A 204 21.77 10.87 13.43
CA LEU A 204 21.81 11.76 14.61
C LEU A 204 22.07 10.99 15.90
N ALA A 205 21.39 9.86 16.11
CA ALA A 205 21.59 9.03 17.29
C ALA A 205 23.05 8.55 17.42
N LYS A 206 23.64 8.06 16.30
CA LYS A 206 25.06 7.67 16.25
C LYS A 206 26.01 8.82 16.60
N HIS A 207 25.80 10.01 16.07
CA HIS A 207 26.62 11.19 16.38
C HIS A 207 26.55 11.61 17.84
N LEU A 208 25.41 11.37 18.49
CA LEU A 208 25.22 11.67 19.91
C LEU A 208 25.67 10.53 20.85
N GLY A 209 26.20 9.42 20.31
CA GLY A 209 26.58 8.25 21.12
C GLY A 209 25.39 7.52 21.76
N LEU A 210 24.17 7.69 21.19
CA LEU A 210 22.95 7.05 21.67
C LEU A 210 22.66 5.79 20.84
N GLU A 211 21.94 4.84 21.44
CA GLU A 211 21.46 3.66 20.73
C GLU A 211 20.43 4.02 19.65
N PRO A 212 20.76 3.87 18.34
CA PRO A 212 19.90 4.34 17.25
C PRO A 212 18.51 3.71 17.23
N GLU A 213 18.41 2.42 17.56
CA GLU A 213 17.13 1.71 17.62
C GLU A 213 16.21 2.32 18.69
N GLN A 214 16.73 2.57 19.90
CA GLN A 214 15.93 3.13 21.00
C GLN A 214 15.49 4.55 20.70
N VAL A 215 16.39 5.38 20.16
CA VAL A 215 16.05 6.78 19.78
C VAL A 215 14.97 6.79 18.71
N THR A 216 15.15 6.02 17.67
CA THR A 216 14.19 5.91 16.56
C THR A 216 12.82 5.44 17.05
N ARG A 217 12.80 4.38 17.87
CA ARG A 217 11.56 3.85 18.45
C ARG A 217 10.81 4.86 19.31
N ARG A 218 11.51 5.58 20.19
CA ARG A 218 10.91 6.61 21.05
C ARG A 218 10.37 7.78 20.26
N PHE A 219 11.13 8.25 19.27
CA PHE A 219 10.71 9.34 18.39
C PHE A 219 9.44 8.99 17.63
N ILE A 220 9.40 7.83 16.97
CA ILE A 220 8.22 7.40 16.22
C ILE A 220 7.01 7.17 17.14
N ALA A 221 7.20 6.65 18.34
CA ALA A 221 6.13 6.51 19.31
C ALA A 221 5.53 7.89 19.67
N HIS A 222 6.39 8.87 19.95
CA HIS A 222 5.97 10.24 20.26
C HIS A 222 5.24 10.91 19.07
N GLU A 223 5.78 10.78 17.85
CA GLU A 223 5.14 11.31 16.63
C GLU A 223 3.75 10.69 16.41
N ARG A 224 3.63 9.36 16.62
CA ARG A 224 2.34 8.67 16.49
C ARG A 224 1.32 9.11 17.52
N GLU A 225 1.74 9.45 18.73
CA GLU A 225 0.88 9.99 19.78
C GLU A 225 0.46 11.43 19.46
N ALA A 226 1.40 12.28 19.05
CA ALA A 226 1.12 13.66 18.67
C ALA A 226 0.15 13.79 17.49
N ARG A 227 0.16 12.82 16.56
CA ARG A 227 -0.78 12.79 15.43
C ARG A 227 -2.19 12.29 15.78
N LYS A 228 -2.39 11.74 16.99
CA LYS A 228 -3.71 11.32 17.49
C LYS A 228 -4.45 12.45 18.21
N ALA A 229 -3.72 13.44 18.72
CA ALA A 229 -4.24 14.64 19.36
C ALA A 229 -4.66 15.67 18.31
#